data_ca06758d8f8c56e9638dafef9c56e65c
#
_entry.id   ca06758d8f8c56e9638dafef9c56e65c
#
_cell.length_a   1.000
_cell.length_b   1.000
_cell.length_c   1.000
_cell.angle_alpha   90.00
_cell.angle_beta   90.00
_cell.angle_gamma   90.00
#
_symmetry.space_group_name_H-M   'P 1'
#
loop_
_entity.id
_entity.type
_entity.pdbx_description
1 polymer ?
#
loop_
_entity_poly.entity_id
_entity_poly.type
_entity_poly.pdbx_seq_one_letter_code
_entity_poly.pdbx_strand_id
1 'polypeptide(L)'
;IARPTEALSLSAGAFYSDPALNQTTANGTEFGISGSAGYFVIGEVAYRLNPEKGDTGLPGRYRAGGYYDSNQYAFLDNPGRQQMGNYGLFLLGEQMVYREGGPGSNQGLTVFGGLIYAPQQRINTLPWFASAGATYRGLVPGRDEDAAIFALYYGGFSRDLPGQTYELVLEWAYAMAVTRWLTVQPDLQYVINPGGRSSVGNAVVVGAQLAVEF
;
A
#
# COMPACT_ATOMS: atom_id res chain seq x y z
N ILE A 1 5.01 18.17 8.43
CA ILE A 1 3.94 17.49 9.19
C ILE A 1 3.49 18.43 10.28
N ALA A 2 2.19 18.74 10.34
CA ALA A 2 1.54 19.46 11.41
C ALA A 2 0.67 18.50 12.23
N ARG A 3 0.61 18.67 13.55
CA ARG A 3 -0.26 17.89 14.46
C ARG A 3 -1.14 18.85 15.25
N PRO A 4 -2.31 19.23 14.71
CA PRO A 4 -3.22 20.16 15.41
C PRO A 4 -3.76 19.58 16.72
N THR A 5 -3.90 18.24 16.80
CA THR A 5 -4.27 17.51 18.02
C THR A 5 -3.50 16.20 18.07
N GLU A 6 -3.58 15.47 19.17
CA GLU A 6 -2.99 14.11 19.28
C GLU A 6 -3.61 13.11 18.31
N ALA A 7 -4.90 13.29 18.01
CA ALA A 7 -5.64 12.44 17.10
C ALA A 7 -5.45 12.82 15.62
N LEU A 8 -5.18 14.10 15.29
CA LEU A 8 -5.16 14.59 13.92
C LEU A 8 -3.74 14.99 13.49
N SER A 9 -3.31 14.49 12.33
CA SER A 9 -2.09 14.92 11.67
C SER A 9 -2.33 15.29 10.21
N LEU A 10 -1.65 16.33 9.75
CA LEU A 10 -1.63 16.80 8.38
C LEU A 10 -0.21 16.67 7.86
N SER A 11 -0.04 16.04 6.71
CA SER A 11 1.25 15.88 6.06
C SER A 11 1.19 16.37 4.62
N ALA A 12 2.24 17.01 4.18
CA ALA A 12 2.42 17.37 2.79
C ALA A 12 3.89 17.20 2.40
N GLY A 13 4.13 16.83 1.15
CA GLY A 13 5.45 16.68 0.56
C GLY A 13 5.46 17.16 -0.88
N ALA A 14 6.59 17.73 -1.28
CA ALA A 14 6.88 18.07 -2.67
C ALA A 14 8.23 17.47 -3.05
N PHE A 15 8.28 16.84 -4.21
CA PHE A 15 9.44 16.11 -4.68
C PHE A 15 9.74 16.50 -6.12
N TYR A 16 11.01 16.52 -6.43
CA TYR A 16 11.47 16.57 -7.81
C TYR A 16 11.10 15.26 -8.52
N SER A 17 10.52 15.36 -9.70
CA SER A 17 10.05 14.20 -10.46
C SER A 17 10.60 14.30 -11.88
N ASP A 18 11.61 13.47 -12.19
CA ASP A 18 12.25 13.41 -13.50
C ASP A 18 12.19 11.97 -14.03
N PRO A 19 11.40 11.70 -15.09
CA PRO A 19 11.35 10.38 -15.71
C PRO A 19 12.70 9.90 -16.23
N ALA A 20 13.63 10.80 -16.54
CA ALA A 20 14.96 10.45 -17.02
C ALA A 20 15.83 9.74 -15.97
N LEU A 21 15.58 9.98 -14.68
CA LEU A 21 16.31 9.32 -13.59
C LEU A 21 16.03 7.81 -13.48
N ASN A 22 14.90 7.34 -14.01
CA ASN A 22 14.51 5.93 -14.02
C ASN A 22 14.95 5.14 -15.25
N GLN A 23 15.77 5.74 -16.12
CA GLN A 23 16.27 5.02 -17.29
C GLN A 23 17.34 4.02 -16.89
N THR A 24 17.29 2.83 -17.50
CA THR A 24 18.27 1.75 -17.26
C THR A 24 19.71 2.15 -17.56
N THR A 25 19.91 3.12 -18.45
CA THR A 25 21.22 3.70 -18.80
C THR A 25 21.84 4.53 -17.68
N ALA A 26 21.05 5.05 -16.75
CA ALA A 26 21.52 5.85 -15.63
C ALA A 26 22.04 5.02 -14.45
N ASN A 27 21.80 3.71 -14.42
CA ASN A 27 22.23 2.78 -13.35
C ASN A 27 21.93 3.26 -11.92
N GLY A 28 20.92 4.13 -11.75
CA GLY A 28 20.56 4.71 -10.45
C GLY A 28 21.60 5.70 -9.87
N THR A 29 22.58 6.15 -10.64
CA THR A 29 23.67 7.04 -10.18
C THR A 29 23.55 8.47 -10.68
N GLU A 30 22.58 8.79 -11.51
CA GLU A 30 22.31 10.16 -11.93
C GLU A 30 21.40 10.87 -10.93
N PHE A 31 21.93 11.93 -10.32
CA PHE A 31 21.21 12.79 -9.36
C PHE A 31 21.07 14.23 -9.89
N GLY A 32 21.21 14.42 -11.21
CA GLY A 32 21.14 15.71 -11.84
C GLY A 32 19.74 16.33 -11.77
N ILE A 33 19.66 17.65 -11.58
CA ILE A 33 18.43 18.41 -11.69
C ILE A 33 18.35 18.95 -13.11
N SER A 34 17.39 18.47 -13.92
CA SER A 34 17.14 18.98 -15.26
C SER A 34 16.08 20.08 -15.25
N GLY A 35 16.24 21.08 -16.10
CA GLY A 35 15.25 22.15 -16.22
C GLY A 35 13.92 21.71 -16.88
N SER A 36 13.86 20.48 -17.40
CA SER A 36 12.67 19.87 -18.03
C SER A 36 11.91 18.94 -17.09
N ALA A 37 12.38 18.74 -15.88
CA ALA A 37 11.72 17.88 -14.90
C ALA A 37 10.45 18.48 -14.35
N GLY A 38 9.56 17.60 -13.95
CA GLY A 38 8.33 17.92 -13.26
C GLY A 38 8.48 17.98 -11.74
N TYR A 39 7.37 18.10 -11.09
CA TYR A 39 7.24 17.99 -9.64
C TYR A 39 6.13 17.01 -9.28
N PHE A 40 6.32 16.33 -8.17
CA PHE A 40 5.31 15.48 -7.53
C PHE A 40 4.96 16.10 -6.17
N VAL A 41 3.68 16.28 -5.92
CA VAL A 41 3.17 16.74 -4.64
C VAL A 41 2.18 15.74 -4.08
N ILE A 42 2.21 15.57 -2.76
CA ILE A 42 1.30 14.68 -2.04
C ILE A 42 0.84 15.35 -0.75
N GLY A 43 -0.43 15.15 -0.41
CA GLY A 43 -1.01 15.61 0.85
C GLY A 43 -1.81 14.49 1.50
N GLU A 44 -1.78 14.44 2.83
CA GLU A 44 -2.48 13.44 3.64
C GLU A 44 -3.05 14.08 4.90
N VAL A 45 -4.27 13.70 5.24
CA VAL A 45 -4.88 13.87 6.55
C VAL A 45 -4.94 12.50 7.21
N ALA A 46 -4.44 12.38 8.44
CA ALA A 46 -4.53 11.15 9.22
C ALA A 46 -5.22 11.42 10.55
N TYR A 47 -6.19 10.55 10.87
CA TYR A 47 -6.91 10.55 12.14
C TYR A 47 -6.61 9.27 12.90
N ARG A 48 -6.27 9.39 14.20
CA ARG A 48 -6.03 8.29 15.12
C ARG A 48 -7.14 8.23 16.14
N LEU A 49 -7.83 7.11 16.22
CA LEU A 49 -8.83 6.82 17.24
C LEU A 49 -8.14 6.12 18.41
N ASN A 50 -8.41 6.57 19.63
CA ASN A 50 -7.83 6.05 20.87
C ASN A 50 -6.28 5.89 20.77
N PRO A 51 -5.54 7.01 20.54
CA PRO A 51 -4.11 6.95 20.23
C PRO A 51 -3.22 6.70 21.44
N GLU A 52 -3.74 6.84 22.67
CA GLU A 52 -2.95 6.72 23.89
C GLU A 52 -2.92 5.29 24.42
N LYS A 53 -1.80 4.90 25.01
CA LYS A 53 -1.60 3.56 25.57
C LYS A 53 -2.56 3.23 26.73
N GLY A 54 -3.13 4.26 27.36
CA GLY A 54 -4.11 4.13 28.46
C GLY A 54 -5.57 4.14 28.03
N ASP A 55 -5.84 4.34 26.74
CA ASP A 55 -7.21 4.36 26.23
C ASP A 55 -7.90 3.02 26.43
N THR A 56 -9.12 3.06 26.95
CA THR A 56 -9.96 1.87 27.11
C THR A 56 -10.60 1.42 25.81
N GLY A 57 -10.70 2.32 24.82
CA GLY A 57 -11.18 2.05 23.49
C GLY A 57 -10.18 1.27 22.62
N LEU A 58 -10.69 0.73 21.52
CA LEU A 58 -9.87 0.02 20.55
C LEU A 58 -9.18 1.03 19.61
N PRO A 59 -7.86 0.94 19.38
CA PRO A 59 -7.14 1.88 18.53
C PRO A 59 -7.49 1.69 17.06
N GLY A 60 -7.48 2.80 16.34
CA GLY A 60 -7.66 2.80 14.90
C GLY A 60 -6.88 3.94 14.25
N ARG A 61 -6.60 3.81 12.97
CA ARG A 61 -5.93 4.84 12.17
C ARG A 61 -6.56 4.93 10.79
N TYR A 62 -6.94 6.13 10.40
CA TYR A 62 -7.57 6.39 9.12
C TYR A 62 -6.80 7.49 8.41
N ARG A 63 -6.53 7.30 7.12
CA ARG A 63 -5.77 8.25 6.31
C ARG A 63 -6.51 8.50 5.00
N ALA A 64 -6.57 9.75 4.59
CA ALA A 64 -7.10 10.17 3.29
C ALA A 64 -6.14 11.16 2.68
N GLY A 65 -5.88 11.04 1.40
CA GLY A 65 -4.97 11.94 0.74
C GLY A 65 -5.07 11.88 -0.78
N GLY A 66 -4.21 12.67 -1.41
CA GLY A 66 -4.10 12.70 -2.84
C GLY A 66 -2.73 13.18 -3.28
N TYR A 67 -2.42 12.92 -4.53
CA TYR A 67 -1.18 13.33 -5.16
C TYR A 67 -1.41 13.92 -6.54
N TYR A 68 -0.45 14.71 -6.98
CA TYR A 68 -0.35 15.23 -8.34
C TYR A 68 1.10 15.14 -8.81
N ASP A 69 1.30 14.62 -10.01
CA ASP A 69 2.58 14.64 -10.74
C ASP A 69 2.42 15.44 -12.01
N SER A 70 3.29 16.41 -12.23
CA SER A 70 3.23 17.33 -13.37
C SER A 70 3.88 16.79 -14.65
N ASN A 71 4.48 15.61 -14.61
CA ASN A 71 5.17 15.03 -15.75
C ASN A 71 4.25 14.69 -16.92
N GLN A 72 4.88 14.40 -18.05
CA GLN A 72 4.23 13.98 -19.26
C GLN A 72 4.10 12.45 -19.29
N TYR A 73 2.91 11.96 -19.63
CA TYR A 73 2.57 10.54 -19.64
C TYR A 73 2.10 10.12 -21.01
N ALA A 74 2.68 9.05 -21.55
CA ALA A 74 2.24 8.44 -22.79
C ALA A 74 0.90 7.73 -22.59
N PHE A 75 0.04 7.76 -23.60
CA PHE A 75 -1.21 7.01 -23.58
C PHE A 75 -0.94 5.51 -23.74
N LEU A 76 -1.69 4.70 -23.00
CA LEU A 76 -1.56 3.23 -23.00
C LEU A 76 -1.94 2.61 -24.35
N ASP A 77 -2.95 3.19 -25.00
CA ASP A 77 -3.44 2.74 -26.33
C ASP A 77 -2.66 3.34 -27.50
N ASN A 78 -1.96 4.47 -27.29
CA ASN A 78 -1.21 5.17 -28.33
C ASN A 78 -0.01 5.93 -27.74
N PRO A 79 1.15 5.29 -27.59
CA PRO A 79 2.35 5.91 -26.98
C PRO A 79 2.86 7.17 -27.72
N GLY A 80 2.47 7.39 -28.96
CA GLY A 80 2.77 8.63 -29.69
C GLY A 80 1.96 9.84 -29.23
N ARG A 81 0.92 9.64 -28.45
CA ARG A 81 0.13 10.68 -27.79
C ARG A 81 0.46 10.73 -26.32
N GLN A 82 0.47 11.93 -25.78
CA GLN A 82 0.85 12.16 -24.38
C GLN A 82 -0.08 13.19 -23.76
N GLN A 83 -0.18 13.17 -22.43
CA GLN A 83 -0.81 14.22 -21.66
C GLN A 83 0.08 14.66 -20.51
N MET A 84 -0.07 15.91 -20.10
CA MET A 84 0.56 16.47 -18.92
C MET A 84 -0.26 16.16 -17.67
N GLY A 85 0.43 15.80 -16.62
CA GLY A 85 -0.15 15.64 -15.29
C GLY A 85 -0.82 14.29 -15.07
N ASN A 86 -0.63 13.76 -13.87
CA ASN A 86 -1.31 12.60 -13.33
C ASN A 86 -1.71 12.89 -11.88
N TYR A 87 -2.87 12.41 -11.46
CA TYR A 87 -3.32 12.57 -10.08
C TYR A 87 -4.06 11.34 -9.59
N GLY A 88 -4.08 11.19 -8.29
CA GLY A 88 -4.84 10.13 -7.65
C GLY A 88 -5.21 10.49 -6.22
N LEU A 89 -6.17 9.74 -5.71
CA LEU A 89 -6.67 9.83 -4.34
C LEU A 89 -6.45 8.49 -3.65
N PHE A 90 -6.28 8.51 -2.33
CA PHE A 90 -6.19 7.31 -1.54
C PHE A 90 -6.93 7.42 -0.22
N LEU A 91 -7.47 6.30 0.22
CA LEU A 91 -8.06 6.09 1.53
C LEU A 91 -7.43 4.84 2.13
N LEU A 92 -6.97 4.91 3.37
CA LEU A 92 -6.39 3.79 4.10
C LEU A 92 -6.97 3.78 5.51
N GLY A 93 -7.27 2.61 6.03
CA GLY A 93 -7.79 2.47 7.38
C GLY A 93 -7.34 1.18 8.02
N GLU A 94 -7.10 1.23 9.31
CA GLU A 94 -6.89 0.09 10.18
C GLU A 94 -7.64 0.30 11.49
N GLN A 95 -8.28 -0.74 12.01
CA GLN A 95 -9.07 -0.70 13.22
C GLN A 95 -8.89 -2.00 14.00
N MET A 96 -8.40 -1.91 15.21
CA MET A 96 -8.54 -3.02 16.14
C MET A 96 -10.01 -3.24 16.46
N VAL A 97 -10.53 -4.43 16.22
CA VAL A 97 -11.94 -4.79 16.43
C VAL A 97 -12.13 -5.73 17.62
N TYR A 98 -11.05 -6.38 18.04
CA TYR A 98 -11.03 -7.23 19.22
C TYR A 98 -9.68 -7.12 19.91
N ARG A 99 -9.67 -6.97 21.23
CA ARG A 99 -8.45 -6.95 22.06
C ARG A 99 -8.47 -8.15 22.98
N GLU A 100 -7.41 -8.93 22.93
CA GLU A 100 -7.16 -10.01 23.89
C GLU A 100 -6.33 -9.45 25.06
N GLY A 101 -6.71 -9.84 26.27
CA GLY A 101 -6.12 -9.29 27.48
C GLY A 101 -6.74 -7.95 27.89
N GLY A 102 -6.09 -7.24 28.77
CA GLY A 102 -6.58 -5.99 29.34
C GLY A 102 -6.25 -4.74 28.50
N PRO A 103 -6.64 -3.55 28.99
CA PRO A 103 -6.22 -2.27 28.42
C PRO A 103 -4.70 -2.22 28.26
N GLY A 104 -4.23 -1.77 27.09
CA GLY A 104 -2.81 -1.68 26.77
C GLY A 104 -2.21 -2.94 26.13
N SER A 105 -2.94 -4.06 26.05
CA SER A 105 -2.53 -5.21 25.22
C SER A 105 -2.61 -4.84 23.73
N ASN A 106 -1.65 -5.31 22.95
CA ASN A 106 -1.63 -5.22 21.50
C ASN A 106 -2.02 -6.54 20.82
N GLN A 107 -2.39 -7.56 21.60
CA GLN A 107 -2.92 -8.84 21.11
C GLN A 107 -4.39 -8.69 20.70
N GLY A 108 -4.78 -9.44 19.69
CA GLY A 108 -6.14 -9.45 19.18
C GLY A 108 -6.25 -9.23 17.69
N LEU A 109 -7.43 -8.90 17.23
CA LEU A 109 -7.80 -8.78 15.81
C LEU A 109 -7.84 -7.31 15.38
N THR A 110 -7.06 -6.99 14.37
CA THR A 110 -7.11 -5.72 13.66
C THR A 110 -7.54 -5.98 12.21
N VAL A 111 -8.53 -5.25 11.72
CA VAL A 111 -8.91 -5.23 10.31
C VAL A 111 -8.31 -4.02 9.63
N PHE A 112 -7.97 -4.15 8.37
CA PHE A 112 -7.45 -3.05 7.58
C PHE A 112 -8.01 -3.04 6.16
N GLY A 113 -7.92 -1.88 5.51
CA GLY A 113 -8.31 -1.75 4.12
C GLY A 113 -7.74 -0.49 3.49
N GLY A 114 -7.73 -0.49 2.18
CA GLY A 114 -7.22 0.62 1.40
C GLY A 114 -7.87 0.70 0.03
N LEU A 115 -7.93 1.92 -0.49
CA LEU A 115 -8.39 2.22 -1.84
C LEU A 115 -7.47 3.27 -2.43
N ILE A 116 -6.99 3.03 -3.65
CA ILE A 116 -6.27 4.02 -4.46
C ILE A 116 -7.05 4.17 -5.77
N TYR A 117 -7.30 5.42 -6.15
CA TYR A 117 -8.01 5.76 -7.37
C TYR A 117 -7.25 6.80 -8.18
N ALA A 118 -6.80 6.42 -9.36
CA ALA A 118 -6.14 7.28 -10.35
C ALA A 118 -7.01 7.35 -11.61
N PRO A 119 -7.91 8.36 -11.74
CA PRO A 119 -9.03 8.35 -12.68
C PRO A 119 -8.63 8.41 -14.16
N GLN A 120 -7.40 8.82 -14.44
CA GLN A 120 -6.93 9.02 -15.82
C GLN A 120 -6.58 7.69 -16.47
N GLN A 121 -7.60 6.98 -16.93
CA GLN A 121 -7.54 5.63 -17.53
C GLN A 121 -6.49 5.50 -18.64
N ARG A 122 -6.33 6.57 -19.46
CA ARG A 122 -5.42 6.54 -20.61
C ARG A 122 -3.94 6.42 -20.26
N ILE A 123 -3.56 6.77 -19.03
CA ILE A 123 -2.15 6.80 -18.60
C ILE A 123 -1.88 5.90 -17.41
N ASN A 124 -2.90 5.49 -16.69
CA ASN A 124 -2.74 4.64 -15.49
C ASN A 124 -3.08 3.19 -15.82
N THR A 125 -2.08 2.31 -15.71
CA THR A 125 -2.26 0.86 -15.90
C THR A 125 -3.27 0.28 -14.91
N LEU A 126 -3.22 0.72 -13.65
CA LEU A 126 -4.11 0.31 -12.56
C LEU A 126 -4.84 1.53 -12.00
N PRO A 127 -5.92 2.02 -12.66
CA PRO A 127 -6.70 3.16 -12.17
C PRO A 127 -7.42 2.88 -10.84
N TRP A 128 -7.62 1.62 -10.51
CA TRP A 128 -8.22 1.16 -9.26
C TRP A 128 -7.34 0.12 -8.57
N PHE A 129 -7.06 0.37 -7.32
CA PHE A 129 -6.45 -0.63 -6.44
C PHE A 129 -7.19 -0.61 -5.11
N ALA A 130 -7.62 -1.77 -4.64
CA ALA A 130 -8.26 -1.94 -3.35
C ALA A 130 -7.59 -3.07 -2.57
N SER A 131 -7.53 -2.93 -1.26
CA SER A 131 -7.07 -3.97 -0.35
C SER A 131 -8.00 -4.08 0.86
N ALA A 132 -8.13 -5.27 1.41
CA ALA A 132 -8.79 -5.53 2.67
C ALA A 132 -8.14 -6.73 3.35
N GLY A 133 -8.11 -6.74 4.67
CA GLY A 133 -7.50 -7.86 5.39
C GLY A 133 -7.68 -7.77 6.88
N ALA A 134 -7.08 -8.74 7.55
CA ALA A 134 -7.07 -8.83 8.99
C ALA A 134 -5.73 -9.37 9.49
N THR A 135 -5.31 -8.88 10.64
CA THR A 135 -4.14 -9.36 11.37
C THR A 135 -4.58 -9.77 12.77
N TYR A 136 -4.26 -10.99 13.17
CA TYR A 136 -4.43 -11.43 14.55
C TYR A 136 -3.07 -11.58 15.20
N ARG A 137 -2.76 -10.76 16.20
CA ARG A 137 -1.54 -10.87 17.00
C ARG A 137 -1.81 -11.75 18.23
N GLY A 138 -0.89 -12.69 18.52
CA GLY A 138 -1.02 -13.58 19.67
C GLY A 138 -2.00 -14.73 19.46
N LEU A 139 -2.32 -15.11 18.22
CA LEU A 139 -3.30 -16.17 17.93
C LEU A 139 -2.89 -17.53 18.51
N VAL A 140 -1.61 -17.84 18.57
CA VAL A 140 -1.10 -19.10 19.09
C VAL A 140 -0.64 -18.91 20.53
N PRO A 141 -1.17 -19.69 21.51
CA PRO A 141 -0.78 -19.58 22.93
C PRO A 141 0.74 -19.69 23.11
N GLY A 142 1.32 -18.74 23.88
CA GLY A 142 2.77 -18.64 24.11
C GLY A 142 3.54 -18.00 22.95
N ARG A 143 2.85 -17.49 21.93
CA ARG A 143 3.40 -16.78 20.77
C ARG A 143 2.79 -15.39 20.65
N ASP A 144 2.87 -14.62 21.71
CA ASP A 144 2.15 -13.35 21.90
C ASP A 144 2.57 -12.26 20.91
N GLU A 145 3.81 -12.33 20.42
CA GLU A 145 4.35 -11.36 19.47
C GLU A 145 4.16 -11.78 17.99
N ASP A 146 3.73 -13.01 17.75
CA ASP A 146 3.47 -13.48 16.39
C ASP A 146 2.17 -12.92 15.84
N ALA A 147 2.08 -12.83 14.52
CA ALA A 147 0.89 -12.34 13.85
C ALA A 147 0.49 -13.24 12.67
N ALA A 148 -0.75 -13.71 12.69
CA ALA A 148 -1.40 -14.32 11.54
C ALA A 148 -2.05 -13.23 10.69
N ILE A 149 -1.83 -13.26 9.38
CA ILE A 149 -2.26 -12.23 8.43
C ILE A 149 -3.06 -12.90 7.32
N PHE A 150 -4.19 -12.30 6.97
CA PHE A 150 -4.94 -12.61 5.76
C PHE A 150 -5.26 -11.32 5.02
N ALA A 151 -5.01 -11.28 3.72
CA ALA A 151 -5.26 -10.10 2.90
C ALA A 151 -5.80 -10.45 1.52
N LEU A 152 -6.56 -9.51 0.98
CA LEU A 152 -7.09 -9.47 -0.37
C LEU A 152 -6.56 -8.22 -1.04
N TYR A 153 -6.06 -8.34 -2.28
CA TYR A 153 -5.64 -7.21 -3.10
C TYR A 153 -6.33 -7.30 -4.46
N TYR A 154 -6.99 -6.24 -4.86
CA TYR A 154 -7.66 -6.13 -6.14
C TYR A 154 -7.05 -5.01 -6.96
N GLY A 155 -6.58 -5.30 -8.16
CA GLY A 155 -6.11 -4.32 -9.14
C GLY A 155 -7.03 -4.33 -10.36
N GLY A 156 -7.73 -3.22 -10.62
CA GLY A 156 -8.53 -3.05 -11.83
C GLY A 156 -7.70 -2.38 -12.92
N PHE A 157 -7.50 -3.07 -14.03
CA PHE A 157 -6.73 -2.54 -15.16
C PHE A 157 -7.50 -1.49 -15.96
N SER A 158 -6.77 -0.62 -16.63
CA SER A 158 -7.33 0.37 -17.54
C SER A 158 -8.10 -0.28 -18.69
N ARG A 159 -9.19 0.35 -19.09
CA ARG A 159 -9.96 -0.03 -20.28
C ARG A 159 -9.19 0.16 -21.58
N ASP A 160 -8.14 0.99 -21.56
CA ASP A 160 -7.27 1.25 -22.71
C ASP A 160 -6.14 0.21 -22.84
N LEU A 161 -6.16 -0.83 -21.99
CA LEU A 161 -5.27 -2.01 -22.09
C LEU A 161 -6.05 -3.20 -22.62
N PRO A 162 -5.87 -3.57 -23.90
CA PRO A 162 -6.61 -4.69 -24.50
C PRO A 162 -6.27 -6.01 -23.83
N GLY A 163 -7.32 -6.77 -23.50
CA GLY A 163 -7.19 -8.11 -22.91
C GLY A 163 -6.77 -8.14 -21.43
N GLN A 164 -6.78 -6.99 -20.75
CA GLN A 164 -6.56 -6.91 -19.32
C GLN A 164 -7.81 -6.39 -18.61
N THR A 165 -8.17 -7.00 -17.49
CA THR A 165 -9.38 -6.64 -16.74
C THR A 165 -9.08 -6.35 -15.28
N TYR A 166 -8.80 -7.37 -14.48
CA TYR A 166 -8.46 -7.26 -13.07
C TYR A 166 -7.49 -8.37 -12.65
N GLU A 167 -6.75 -8.13 -11.59
CA GLU A 167 -6.02 -9.16 -10.85
C GLU A 167 -6.50 -9.15 -9.41
N LEU A 168 -6.69 -10.35 -8.83
CA LEU A 168 -7.04 -10.52 -7.44
C LEU A 168 -6.01 -11.44 -6.77
N VAL A 169 -5.42 -10.97 -5.68
CA VAL A 169 -4.47 -11.75 -4.88
C VAL A 169 -5.09 -12.04 -3.52
N LEU A 170 -5.08 -13.29 -3.13
CA LEU A 170 -5.36 -13.77 -1.78
C LEU A 170 -4.03 -14.10 -1.13
N GLU A 171 -3.76 -13.54 0.05
CA GLU A 171 -2.50 -13.75 0.76
C GLU A 171 -2.75 -14.26 2.16
N TRP A 172 -1.99 -15.25 2.58
CA TRP A 172 -1.88 -15.76 3.93
C TRP A 172 -0.42 -15.67 4.35
N ALA A 173 -0.16 -15.02 5.48
CA ALA A 173 1.18 -14.94 6.03
C ALA A 173 1.16 -15.16 7.54
N TYR A 174 2.29 -15.58 8.08
CA TYR A 174 2.48 -15.73 9.51
C TYR A 174 3.81 -15.13 9.93
N ALA A 175 3.78 -13.97 10.57
CA ALA A 175 4.96 -13.30 11.07
C ALA A 175 5.38 -13.88 12.41
N MET A 176 6.50 -14.60 12.42
CA MET A 176 7.09 -15.23 13.60
C MET A 176 8.17 -14.35 14.21
N ALA A 177 7.99 -13.86 15.41
CA ALA A 177 9.04 -13.24 16.20
C ALA A 177 9.99 -14.33 16.74
N VAL A 178 11.07 -14.60 16.00
CA VAL A 178 12.08 -15.64 16.38
C VAL A 178 12.95 -15.13 17.52
N THR A 179 13.36 -13.88 17.46
CA THR A 179 14.07 -13.17 18.51
C THR A 179 13.53 -11.74 18.60
N ARG A 180 14.04 -10.92 19.54
CA ARG A 180 13.67 -9.50 19.63
C ARG A 180 14.10 -8.66 18.41
N TRP A 181 15.04 -9.16 17.63
CA TRP A 181 15.65 -8.50 16.49
C TRP A 181 15.42 -9.22 15.16
N LEU A 182 14.79 -10.41 15.16
CA LEU A 182 14.56 -11.21 13.96
C LEU A 182 13.10 -11.66 13.87
N THR A 183 12.44 -11.26 12.82
CA THR A 183 11.13 -11.77 12.42
C THR A 183 11.25 -12.53 11.10
N VAL A 184 10.64 -13.70 11.02
CA VAL A 184 10.53 -14.53 9.80
C VAL A 184 9.06 -14.62 9.44
N GLN A 185 8.74 -14.28 8.19
CA GLN A 185 7.35 -14.28 7.72
C GLN A 185 7.23 -15.10 6.42
N PRO A 186 6.95 -16.42 6.50
CA PRO A 186 6.47 -17.16 5.34
C PRO A 186 5.13 -16.61 4.85
N ASP A 187 4.93 -16.64 3.55
CA ASP A 187 3.70 -16.25 2.90
C ASP A 187 3.30 -17.22 1.78
N LEU A 188 2.01 -17.29 1.56
CA LEU A 188 1.37 -18.03 0.48
C LEU A 188 0.39 -17.10 -0.23
N GLN A 189 0.54 -16.94 -1.53
CA GLN A 189 -0.36 -16.15 -2.33
C GLN A 189 -1.04 -17.01 -3.41
N TYR A 190 -2.33 -16.75 -3.61
CA TYR A 190 -3.09 -17.27 -4.73
C TYR A 190 -3.50 -16.12 -5.63
N VAL A 191 -2.93 -16.07 -6.82
CA VAL A 191 -3.14 -15.01 -7.80
C VAL A 191 -4.18 -15.46 -8.82
N ILE A 192 -5.29 -14.77 -8.86
CA ILE A 192 -6.37 -14.97 -9.81
C ILE A 192 -6.22 -13.95 -10.92
N ASN A 193 -6.23 -14.44 -12.15
CA ASN A 193 -6.13 -13.65 -13.37
C ASN A 193 -4.83 -12.81 -13.43
N PRO A 194 -3.64 -13.44 -13.37
CA PRO A 194 -2.35 -12.76 -13.31
C PRO A 194 -2.16 -11.76 -14.45
N GLY A 195 -1.74 -10.52 -14.11
CA GLY A 195 -1.58 -9.44 -15.06
C GLY A 195 -2.90 -8.98 -15.71
N GLY A 196 -4.06 -9.34 -15.09
CA GLY A 196 -5.37 -9.02 -15.62
C GLY A 196 -5.79 -9.84 -16.84
N ARG A 197 -5.06 -10.89 -17.19
CA ARG A 197 -5.23 -11.66 -18.45
C ARG A 197 -5.87 -13.02 -18.19
N SER A 198 -7.10 -13.20 -18.60
CA SER A 198 -7.82 -14.48 -18.47
C SER A 198 -7.19 -15.63 -19.27
N SER A 199 -6.29 -15.34 -20.21
CA SER A 199 -5.50 -16.35 -20.93
C SER A 199 -4.34 -16.92 -20.11
N VAL A 200 -4.00 -16.30 -18.97
CA VAL A 200 -2.97 -16.80 -18.04
C VAL A 200 -3.67 -17.54 -16.91
N GLY A 201 -3.26 -18.77 -16.67
CA GLY A 201 -3.79 -19.57 -15.55
C GLY A 201 -3.49 -18.92 -14.19
N ASN A 202 -4.36 -19.17 -13.21
CA ASN A 202 -4.10 -18.72 -11.83
C ASN A 202 -2.79 -19.28 -11.31
N ALA A 203 -2.11 -18.54 -10.44
CA ALA A 203 -0.80 -18.91 -9.91
C ALA A 203 -0.81 -19.03 -8.38
N VAL A 204 0.01 -19.93 -7.86
CA VAL A 204 0.36 -20.02 -6.46
C VAL A 204 1.78 -19.51 -6.30
N VAL A 205 1.99 -18.59 -5.38
CA VAL A 205 3.31 -18.05 -5.04
C VAL A 205 3.59 -18.37 -3.57
N VAL A 206 4.79 -18.87 -3.30
CA VAL A 206 5.27 -19.13 -1.94
C VAL A 206 6.49 -18.26 -1.72
N GLY A 207 6.50 -17.50 -0.64
CA GLY A 207 7.55 -16.57 -0.28
C GLY A 207 7.96 -16.68 1.18
N ALA A 208 9.02 -15.97 1.52
CA ALA A 208 9.41 -15.71 2.89
C ALA A 208 10.11 -14.35 2.97
N GLN A 209 9.73 -13.56 3.97
CA GLN A 209 10.40 -12.31 4.32
C GLN A 209 11.19 -12.46 5.61
N LEU A 210 12.37 -11.86 5.66
CA LEU A 210 13.18 -11.73 6.86
C LEU A 210 13.27 -10.25 7.22
N ALA A 211 12.88 -9.89 8.43
CA ALA A 211 13.07 -8.55 8.99
C ALA A 211 14.06 -8.59 10.15
N VAL A 212 15.07 -7.71 10.10
CA VAL A 212 16.10 -7.57 11.12
C VAL A 212 16.04 -6.15 11.66
N GLU A 213 15.86 -6.00 12.97
CA GLU A 213 15.79 -4.72 13.68
C GLU A 213 17.02 -4.58 14.59
N PHE A 214 17.72 -3.42 14.53
CA PHE A 214 18.95 -3.13 15.29
C PHE A 214 18.70 -2.10 16.37
#